data_cda4b9814bc15ce5c8975efa5461b8d4
#
_entry.id   cda4b9814bc15ce5c8975efa5461b8d4
#
_cell.length_a   1.000
_cell.length_b   1.000
_cell.length_c   1.000
_cell.angle_alpha   90.00
_cell.angle_beta   90.00
_cell.angle_gamma   90.00
#
_symmetry.space_group_name_H-M   'P 1'
#
loop_
_entity.id
_entity.type
_entity.pdbx_description
1 polymer ?
#
loop_
_entity_poly.entity_id
_entity_poly.type
_entity_poly.pdbx_seq_one_letter_code
_entity_poly.pdbx_strand_id
1 'polypeptide(L)'
;MNLVEAVTHVKEKSKKRRFTQTYELIINLKKDYDLKKAENRVVDYFELPHGRGKKVKICAIVAQELEKPASRVFDYVILRDKLPEIAGNKRLAKKIAKSYYIFVAQALVMPDIGKYLGKYLGPRDKMPNPKYGMIVPNNALEEQLRSTYDRLQKLVRVSIKNHLTFGVPIGTEEMDPKLVAENAREFLNWLFNRIPGGRQSIDSVYLKLTMSNSIRII
;
A
#
# COMPACT_ATOMS: atom_id res chain seq x y z
N MET A 1 -25.84 -0.67 -10.66
CA MET A 1 -25.00 -1.71 -11.30
C MET A 1 -24.31 -2.50 -10.22
N ASN A 2 -24.35 -3.84 -10.28
CA ASN A 2 -23.64 -4.68 -9.31
C ASN A 2 -22.12 -4.50 -9.51
N LEU A 3 -21.32 -4.57 -8.42
CA LEU A 3 -19.84 -4.42 -8.51
C LEU A 3 -19.21 -5.44 -9.46
N VAL A 4 -19.69 -6.67 -9.50
CA VAL A 4 -19.21 -7.71 -10.42
C VAL A 4 -19.48 -7.32 -11.88
N GLU A 5 -20.66 -6.83 -12.18
CA GLU A 5 -21.01 -6.33 -13.50
C GLU A 5 -20.14 -5.14 -13.91
N ALA A 6 -19.88 -4.22 -12.97
CA ALA A 6 -19.00 -3.07 -13.21
C ALA A 6 -17.56 -3.50 -13.53
N VAL A 7 -17.00 -4.47 -12.80
CA VAL A 7 -15.66 -5.01 -13.04
C VAL A 7 -15.58 -5.68 -14.41
N THR A 8 -16.57 -6.52 -14.75
CA THR A 8 -16.68 -7.21 -16.05
C THR A 8 -16.78 -6.21 -17.19
N HIS A 9 -17.65 -5.23 -17.06
CA HIS A 9 -17.86 -4.21 -18.09
C HIS A 9 -16.60 -3.35 -18.35
N VAL A 10 -15.87 -2.97 -17.28
CA VAL A 10 -14.58 -2.27 -17.43
C VAL A 10 -13.57 -3.13 -18.17
N LYS A 11 -13.54 -4.45 -17.91
CA LYS A 11 -12.64 -5.40 -18.58
C LYS A 11 -12.94 -5.52 -20.06
N GLU A 12 -14.21 -5.72 -20.40
CA GLU A 12 -14.67 -5.89 -21.79
C GLU A 12 -14.44 -4.66 -22.66
N LYS A 13 -14.70 -3.47 -22.09
CA LYS A 13 -14.46 -2.19 -22.78
C LYS A 13 -13.01 -1.73 -22.82
N SER A 14 -12.13 -2.39 -22.07
CA SER A 14 -10.72 -2.04 -22.05
C SER A 14 -9.96 -2.65 -23.21
N LYS A 15 -9.15 -1.85 -23.89
CA LYS A 15 -8.23 -2.35 -24.91
C LYS A 15 -7.10 -3.15 -24.25
N LYS A 16 -6.78 -4.33 -24.77
CA LYS A 16 -5.58 -5.08 -24.37
C LYS A 16 -4.33 -4.24 -24.52
N ARG A 17 -3.47 -4.29 -23.51
CA ARG A 17 -2.18 -3.58 -23.47
C ARG A 17 -1.02 -4.57 -23.38
N ARG A 18 0.20 -4.08 -23.57
CA ARG A 18 1.43 -4.89 -23.46
C ARG A 18 1.88 -5.13 -22.01
N PHE A 19 1.04 -4.79 -21.04
CA PHE A 19 1.29 -4.96 -19.60
C PHE A 19 -0.03 -5.31 -18.92
N THR A 20 0.05 -6.03 -17.80
CA THR A 20 -1.12 -6.35 -16.97
C THR A 20 -1.64 -5.09 -16.31
N GLN A 21 -2.86 -4.69 -16.65
CA GLN A 21 -3.52 -3.51 -16.09
C GLN A 21 -4.03 -3.78 -14.67
N THR A 22 -4.06 -2.74 -13.87
CA THR A 22 -4.56 -2.79 -12.49
C THR A 22 -5.94 -2.16 -12.42
N TYR A 23 -6.87 -2.80 -11.70
CA TYR A 23 -8.12 -2.17 -11.30
C TYR A 23 -7.87 -1.19 -10.19
N GLU A 24 -8.39 0.00 -10.35
CA GLU A 24 -8.26 1.11 -9.40
C GLU A 24 -9.64 1.65 -9.06
N LEU A 25 -9.87 1.83 -7.76
CA LEU A 25 -10.96 2.67 -7.27
C LEU A 25 -10.47 4.10 -7.15
N ILE A 26 -11.13 5.03 -7.78
CA ILE A 26 -10.89 6.47 -7.62
C ILE A 26 -12.03 7.01 -6.77
N ILE A 27 -11.68 7.53 -5.60
CA ILE A 27 -12.61 8.04 -4.62
C ILE A 27 -12.47 9.55 -4.57
N ASN A 28 -13.60 10.24 -4.73
CA ASN A 28 -13.71 11.68 -4.57
C ASN A 28 -14.47 11.99 -3.28
N LEU A 29 -13.84 12.75 -2.40
CA LEU A 29 -14.48 13.29 -1.21
C LEU A 29 -15.21 14.59 -1.56
N LYS A 30 -16.24 14.93 -0.81
CA LYS A 30 -16.98 16.17 -0.97
C LYS A 30 -16.10 17.39 -0.76
N LYS A 31 -16.44 18.52 -1.38
CA LYS A 31 -15.66 19.76 -1.31
C LYS A 31 -15.62 20.36 0.11
N ASP A 32 -16.62 20.09 0.92
CA ASP A 32 -16.72 20.52 2.31
C ASP A 32 -15.90 19.66 3.30
N TYR A 33 -15.26 18.57 2.80
CA TYR A 33 -14.37 17.75 3.61
C TYR A 33 -13.05 18.49 3.88
N ASP A 34 -12.90 19.01 5.09
CA ASP A 34 -11.77 19.88 5.47
C ASP A 34 -10.52 19.08 5.81
N LEU A 35 -9.55 19.04 4.87
CA LEU A 35 -8.25 18.40 5.05
C LEU A 35 -7.29 19.19 5.97
N LYS A 36 -7.63 20.41 6.40
CA LYS A 36 -6.80 21.15 7.35
C LYS A 36 -6.87 20.55 8.75
N LYS A 37 -8.02 19.97 9.10
CA LYS A 37 -8.21 19.25 10.35
C LYS A 37 -7.40 17.96 10.36
N ALA A 38 -6.60 17.73 11.40
CA ALA A 38 -5.74 16.54 11.50
C ALA A 38 -6.55 15.23 11.55
N GLU A 39 -7.72 15.25 12.16
CA GLU A 39 -8.64 14.11 12.25
C GLU A 39 -9.19 13.64 10.89
N ASN A 40 -9.25 14.54 9.91
CA ASN A 40 -9.71 14.24 8.57
C ASN A 40 -8.59 13.70 7.66
N ARG A 41 -7.34 13.76 8.11
CA ARG A 41 -6.20 13.20 7.39
C ARG A 41 -6.05 11.74 7.75
N VAL A 42 -6.28 10.86 6.79
CA VAL A 42 -6.17 9.42 6.97
C VAL A 42 -4.94 8.90 6.24
N VAL A 43 -4.03 8.31 6.99
CA VAL A 43 -2.93 7.52 6.44
C VAL A 43 -2.99 6.15 7.08
N ASP A 44 -3.40 5.18 6.31
CA ASP A 44 -3.67 3.84 6.81
C ASP A 44 -3.33 2.79 5.74
N TYR A 45 -3.29 1.53 6.13
CA TYR A 45 -3.16 0.40 5.23
C TYR A 45 -4.37 -0.50 5.39
N PHE A 46 -4.87 -0.99 4.27
CA PHE A 46 -5.95 -1.97 4.23
C PHE A 46 -5.45 -3.29 3.64
N GLU A 47 -5.82 -4.39 4.25
CA GLU A 47 -5.50 -5.73 3.75
C GLU A 47 -6.62 -6.22 2.83
N LEU A 48 -6.31 -6.39 1.55
CA LEU A 48 -7.26 -6.91 0.57
C LEU A 48 -7.46 -8.42 0.80
N PRO A 49 -8.69 -8.92 0.91
CA PRO A 49 -8.96 -10.35 1.13
C PRO A 49 -8.25 -11.26 0.11
N HIS A 50 -8.32 -10.91 -1.16
CA HIS A 50 -7.73 -11.69 -2.26
C HIS A 50 -6.41 -11.13 -2.77
N GLY A 51 -5.82 -10.15 -2.03
CA GLY A 51 -4.59 -9.49 -2.43
C GLY A 51 -4.73 -8.61 -3.67
N ARG A 52 -3.58 -8.13 -4.17
CA ARG A 52 -3.51 -7.13 -5.24
C ARG A 52 -3.40 -7.73 -6.64
N GLY A 53 -3.19 -9.05 -6.79
CA GLY A 53 -2.89 -9.72 -8.06
C GLY A 53 -1.51 -9.40 -8.65
N LYS A 54 -0.74 -8.49 -8.03
CA LYS A 54 0.61 -8.10 -8.47
C LYS A 54 1.54 -7.98 -7.27
N LYS A 55 2.71 -8.61 -7.35
CA LYS A 55 3.73 -8.51 -6.32
C LYS A 55 4.27 -7.10 -6.19
N VAL A 56 4.47 -6.65 -4.95
CA VAL A 56 5.11 -5.39 -4.62
C VAL A 56 6.49 -5.64 -4.02
N LYS A 57 7.42 -4.74 -4.28
CA LYS A 57 8.77 -4.84 -3.72
C LYS A 57 8.78 -4.40 -2.27
N ILE A 58 9.26 -5.27 -1.40
CA ILE A 58 9.37 -5.05 0.05
C ILE A 58 10.85 -5.04 0.43
N CYS A 59 11.25 -4.01 1.18
CA CYS A 59 12.60 -3.87 1.70
C CYS A 59 12.61 -4.14 3.20
N ALA A 60 13.48 -5.05 3.65
CA ALA A 60 13.71 -5.30 5.07
C ALA A 60 14.94 -4.53 5.55
N ILE A 61 14.87 -3.99 6.78
CA ILE A 61 15.98 -3.30 7.45
C ILE A 61 16.24 -4.05 8.76
N VAL A 62 17.36 -4.75 8.82
CA VAL A 62 17.68 -5.69 9.88
C VAL A 62 19.12 -5.54 10.36
N ALA A 63 19.41 -6.10 11.54
CA ALA A 63 20.78 -6.29 12.02
C ALA A 63 21.40 -7.56 11.37
N GLN A 64 22.70 -7.75 11.57
CA GLN A 64 23.46 -8.85 10.95
C GLN A 64 22.89 -10.25 11.27
N GLU A 65 22.30 -10.42 12.45
CA GLU A 65 21.75 -11.70 12.92
C GLU A 65 20.61 -12.20 12.00
N LEU A 66 19.78 -11.30 11.47
CA LEU A 66 18.65 -11.64 10.61
C LEU A 66 18.96 -11.46 9.11
N GLU A 67 20.20 -11.14 8.72
CA GLU A 67 20.56 -10.91 7.32
C GLU A 67 20.25 -12.11 6.43
N LYS A 68 20.73 -13.30 6.82
CA LYS A 68 20.57 -14.52 6.02
C LYS A 68 19.10 -14.92 5.84
N PRO A 69 18.29 -15.07 6.91
CA PRO A 69 16.88 -15.41 6.74
C PRO A 69 16.08 -14.31 6.02
N ALA A 70 16.36 -13.04 6.28
CA ALA A 70 15.68 -11.93 5.61
C ALA A 70 15.99 -11.87 4.10
N SER A 71 17.23 -12.13 3.68
CA SER A 71 17.64 -12.12 2.28
C SER A 71 17.00 -13.22 1.43
N ARG A 72 16.53 -14.31 2.06
CA ARG A 72 15.80 -15.39 1.38
C ARG A 72 14.32 -15.06 1.14
N VAL A 73 13.78 -14.12 1.92
CA VAL A 73 12.35 -13.82 1.94
C VAL A 73 12.02 -12.49 1.28
N PHE A 74 12.78 -11.44 1.59
CA PHE A 74 12.49 -10.09 1.11
C PHE A 74 13.24 -9.76 -0.19
N ASP A 75 12.65 -8.86 -0.98
CA ASP A 75 13.24 -8.45 -2.28
C ASP A 75 14.55 -7.68 -2.12
N TYR A 76 14.76 -7.03 -0.99
CA TYR A 76 15.98 -6.31 -0.68
C TYR A 76 16.17 -6.20 0.83
N VAL A 77 17.41 -6.33 1.27
CA VAL A 77 17.78 -6.21 2.68
C VAL A 77 18.80 -5.10 2.86
N ILE A 78 18.56 -4.23 3.82
CA ILE A 78 19.49 -3.19 4.26
C ILE A 78 19.95 -3.56 5.67
N LEU A 79 21.25 -3.67 5.85
CA LEU A 79 21.84 -3.86 7.16
C LEU A 79 21.89 -2.55 7.94
N ARG A 80 21.72 -2.66 9.25
CA ARG A 80 21.81 -1.53 10.19
C ARG A 80 23.06 -0.69 9.94
N ASP A 81 24.20 -1.31 9.77
CA ASP A 81 25.51 -0.65 9.64
C ASP A 81 25.63 0.17 8.33
N LYS A 82 24.82 -0.14 7.31
CA LYS A 82 24.78 0.61 6.04
C LYS A 82 23.87 1.84 6.08
N LEU A 83 23.07 2.00 7.14
CA LEU A 83 22.13 3.13 7.25
C LEU A 83 22.83 4.51 7.22
N PRO A 84 23.96 4.75 7.93
CA PRO A 84 24.67 6.02 7.86
C PRO A 84 25.16 6.36 6.44
N GLU A 85 25.71 5.37 5.74
CA GLU A 85 26.20 5.52 4.37
C GLU A 85 25.07 5.90 3.41
N ILE A 86 23.93 5.18 3.49
CA ILE A 86 22.75 5.45 2.67
C ILE A 86 22.21 6.86 2.97
N ALA A 87 22.16 7.26 4.24
CA ALA A 87 21.68 8.58 4.66
C ALA A 87 22.59 9.72 4.14
N GLY A 88 23.91 9.49 4.07
CA GLY A 88 24.88 10.42 3.51
C GLY A 88 24.68 10.65 2.00
N ASN A 89 24.23 9.63 1.28
CA ASN A 89 23.94 9.73 -0.16
C ASN A 89 22.45 10.02 -0.41
N LYS A 90 22.10 11.32 -0.52
CA LYS A 90 20.71 11.78 -0.74
C LYS A 90 20.04 11.15 -1.96
N ARG A 91 20.80 10.91 -3.05
CA ARG A 91 20.26 10.30 -4.29
C ARG A 91 19.90 8.83 -4.05
N LEU A 92 20.79 8.08 -3.40
CA LEU A 92 20.57 6.67 -3.06
C LEU A 92 19.38 6.50 -2.11
N ALA A 93 19.32 7.28 -1.03
CA ALA A 93 18.22 7.24 -0.06
C ALA A 93 16.86 7.52 -0.72
N LYS A 94 16.79 8.56 -1.60
CA LYS A 94 15.57 8.86 -2.36
C LYS A 94 15.19 7.73 -3.33
N LYS A 95 16.18 7.12 -4.01
CA LYS A 95 15.97 5.98 -4.92
C LYS A 95 15.40 4.79 -4.17
N ILE A 96 15.99 4.41 -3.04
CA ILE A 96 15.50 3.31 -2.18
C ILE A 96 14.07 3.60 -1.70
N ALA A 97 13.82 4.78 -1.11
CA ALA A 97 12.49 5.16 -0.62
C ALA A 97 11.42 5.15 -1.73
N LYS A 98 11.79 5.38 -3.00
CA LYS A 98 10.88 5.33 -4.16
C LYS A 98 10.68 3.92 -4.69
N SER A 99 11.74 3.09 -4.72
CA SER A 99 11.73 1.78 -5.38
C SER A 99 10.92 0.72 -4.64
N TYR A 100 10.85 0.79 -3.30
CA TYR A 100 10.14 -0.18 -2.49
C TYR A 100 8.80 0.36 -2.02
N TYR A 101 7.79 -0.50 -2.01
CA TYR A 101 6.42 -0.12 -1.63
C TYR A 101 6.25 -0.10 -0.11
N ILE A 102 6.77 -1.12 0.56
CA ILE A 102 6.72 -1.31 2.01
C ILE A 102 8.13 -1.50 2.54
N PHE A 103 8.35 -1.02 3.76
CA PHE A 103 9.57 -1.26 4.54
C PHE A 103 9.21 -2.06 5.79
N VAL A 104 9.97 -3.12 6.03
CA VAL A 104 9.91 -3.94 7.24
C VAL A 104 11.14 -3.65 8.08
N ALA A 105 10.99 -3.55 9.37
CA ALA A 105 12.10 -3.28 10.28
C ALA A 105 12.18 -4.31 11.39
N GLN A 106 13.38 -4.69 11.75
CA GLN A 106 13.63 -5.36 13.01
C GLN A 106 13.44 -4.37 14.17
N ALA A 107 12.80 -4.79 15.26
CA ALA A 107 12.43 -3.90 16.36
C ALA A 107 13.63 -3.10 16.90
N LEU A 108 14.79 -3.74 17.05
CA LEU A 108 16.04 -3.11 17.53
C LEU A 108 16.53 -1.98 16.61
N VAL A 109 16.24 -2.04 15.32
CA VAL A 109 16.77 -1.10 14.31
C VAL A 109 15.86 0.12 14.11
N MET A 110 14.65 0.12 14.67
CA MET A 110 13.67 1.21 14.47
C MET A 110 14.19 2.61 14.84
N PRO A 111 14.90 2.83 15.96
CA PRO A 111 15.45 4.16 16.30
C PRO A 111 16.40 4.67 15.24
N ASP A 112 17.26 3.80 14.71
CA ASP A 112 18.23 4.15 13.67
C ASP A 112 17.55 4.47 12.33
N ILE A 113 16.48 3.76 11.99
CA ILE A 113 15.67 4.06 10.80
C ILE A 113 15.06 5.46 10.93
N GLY A 114 14.52 5.80 12.10
CA GLY A 114 14.00 7.14 12.38
C GLY A 114 15.06 8.22 12.17
N LYS A 115 16.26 8.01 12.72
CA LYS A 115 17.39 8.94 12.64
C LYS A 115 17.91 9.11 11.20
N TYR A 116 18.15 8.03 10.48
CA TYR A 116 18.84 8.04 9.19
C TYR A 116 17.90 8.15 7.99
N LEU A 117 16.78 7.43 7.99
CA LEU A 117 15.87 7.34 6.85
C LEU A 117 14.53 8.06 7.08
N GLY A 118 14.21 8.52 8.29
CA GLY A 118 12.96 9.20 8.62
C GLY A 118 12.62 10.36 7.70
N LYS A 119 13.62 11.16 7.34
CA LYS A 119 13.50 12.29 6.39
C LYS A 119 13.04 11.87 4.99
N TYR A 120 13.30 10.62 4.58
CA TYR A 120 12.99 10.11 3.25
C TYR A 120 11.73 9.24 3.23
N LEU A 121 11.49 8.46 4.28
CA LEU A 121 10.35 7.55 4.41
C LEU A 121 9.11 8.24 4.98
N GLY A 122 9.27 9.14 5.96
CA GLY A 122 8.18 9.84 6.63
C GLY A 122 7.26 10.60 5.68
N PRO A 123 7.77 11.51 4.82
CA PRO A 123 6.93 12.25 3.87
C PRO A 123 6.21 11.36 2.84
N ARG A 124 6.65 10.11 2.68
CA ARG A 124 6.06 9.12 1.76
C ARG A 124 5.12 8.13 2.42
N ASP A 125 4.88 8.27 3.72
CA ASP A 125 4.07 7.33 4.52
C ASP A 125 4.59 5.89 4.44
N LYS A 126 5.92 5.72 4.41
CA LYS A 126 6.57 4.42 4.26
C LYS A 126 7.37 4.00 5.50
N MET A 127 7.22 4.73 6.61
CA MET A 127 7.84 4.32 7.88
C MET A 127 7.22 3.00 8.34
N PRO A 128 8.04 2.02 8.75
CA PRO A 128 7.53 0.79 9.34
C PRO A 128 6.64 1.09 10.54
N ASN A 129 5.45 0.47 10.58
CA ASN A 129 4.48 0.69 11.64
C ASN A 129 4.07 -0.66 12.24
N PRO A 130 4.14 -0.82 13.58
CA PRO A 130 3.76 -2.06 14.26
C PRO A 130 2.31 -2.46 14.04
N LYS A 131 1.40 -1.49 13.89
CA LYS A 131 -0.03 -1.70 13.64
C LYS A 131 -0.30 -2.63 12.45
N TYR A 132 0.54 -2.58 11.42
CA TYR A 132 0.40 -3.39 10.20
C TYR A 132 1.35 -4.57 10.15
N GLY A 133 2.04 -4.86 11.26
CA GLY A 133 3.03 -5.93 11.34
C GLY A 133 4.25 -5.72 10.45
N MET A 134 4.63 -4.46 10.26
CA MET A 134 5.86 -4.11 9.53
C MET A 134 7.09 -4.14 10.44
N ILE A 135 6.92 -4.46 11.72
CA ILE A 135 8.02 -4.65 12.67
C ILE A 135 8.10 -6.12 13.04
N VAL A 136 9.28 -6.68 12.87
CA VAL A 136 9.57 -8.08 13.21
C VAL A 136 10.39 -8.16 14.49
N PRO A 137 10.19 -9.21 15.32
CA PRO A 137 10.97 -9.40 16.53
C PRO A 137 12.45 -9.68 16.21
N ASN A 138 13.32 -9.51 17.20
CA ASN A 138 14.78 -9.62 17.01
C ASN A 138 15.24 -11.05 16.68
N ASN A 139 14.48 -12.04 17.13
CA ASN A 139 14.73 -13.47 16.93
C ASN A 139 13.72 -14.14 15.99
N ALA A 140 13.24 -13.38 14.98
CA ALA A 140 12.26 -13.90 14.04
C ALA A 140 12.81 -15.09 13.24
N LEU A 141 12.03 -16.19 13.18
CA LEU A 141 12.32 -17.32 12.34
C LEU A 141 11.98 -17.02 10.86
N GLU A 142 12.62 -17.73 9.93
CA GLU A 142 12.38 -17.55 8.49
C GLU A 142 10.89 -17.71 8.11
N GLU A 143 10.18 -18.66 8.75
CA GLU A 143 8.75 -18.88 8.54
C GLU A 143 7.90 -17.65 8.94
N GLN A 144 8.25 -17.02 10.05
CA GLN A 144 7.57 -15.79 10.50
C GLN A 144 7.81 -14.63 9.53
N LEU A 145 9.03 -14.52 9.01
CA LEU A 145 9.37 -13.52 8.00
C LEU A 145 8.58 -13.75 6.71
N ARG A 146 8.43 -15.03 6.29
CA ARG A 146 7.65 -15.41 5.10
C ARG A 146 6.16 -15.13 5.28
N SER A 147 5.58 -15.51 6.42
CA SER A 147 4.19 -15.19 6.76
C SER A 147 3.93 -13.66 6.76
N THR A 148 4.88 -12.90 7.33
CA THR A 148 4.83 -11.42 7.30
C THR A 148 4.89 -10.90 5.87
N TYR A 149 5.81 -11.40 5.05
CA TYR A 149 5.94 -11.02 3.64
C TYR A 149 4.65 -11.25 2.86
N ASP A 150 4.05 -12.44 2.97
CA ASP A 150 2.83 -12.80 2.25
C ASP A 150 1.64 -11.92 2.66
N ARG A 151 1.52 -11.60 3.95
CA ARG A 151 0.50 -10.65 4.43
C ARG A 151 0.72 -9.24 3.89
N LEU A 152 1.96 -8.76 3.91
CA LEU A 152 2.30 -7.43 3.42
C LEU A 152 2.07 -7.28 1.90
N GLN A 153 2.13 -8.37 1.12
CA GLN A 153 1.78 -8.36 -0.30
C GLN A 153 0.31 -7.99 -0.56
N LYS A 154 -0.58 -8.26 0.42
CA LYS A 154 -2.01 -7.94 0.32
C LYS A 154 -2.34 -6.51 0.73
N LEU A 155 -1.41 -5.79 1.37
CA LEU A 155 -1.65 -4.45 1.88
C LEU A 155 -1.71 -3.41 0.75
N VAL A 156 -2.71 -2.55 0.82
CA VAL A 156 -2.80 -1.33 0.03
C VAL A 156 -2.76 -0.12 0.93
N ARG A 157 -1.97 0.89 0.54
CA ARG A 157 -1.84 2.13 1.28
C ARG A 157 -2.93 3.11 0.86
N VAL A 158 -3.59 3.69 1.84
CA VAL A 158 -4.56 4.77 1.68
C VAL A 158 -3.97 6.03 2.31
N SER A 159 -3.89 7.12 1.54
CA SER A 159 -3.32 8.38 2.02
C SER A 159 -4.22 9.53 1.58
N ILE A 160 -4.95 10.09 2.54
CA ILE A 160 -5.84 11.23 2.37
C ILE A 160 -5.22 12.39 3.16
N LYS A 161 -4.41 13.23 2.49
CA LYS A 161 -3.68 14.34 3.15
C LYS A 161 -3.92 15.69 2.51
N ASN A 162 -3.68 15.78 1.22
CA ASN A 162 -3.61 17.06 0.51
C ASN A 162 -4.63 17.17 -0.62
N HIS A 163 -5.22 16.06 -1.03
CA HIS A 163 -6.17 16.00 -2.13
C HIS A 163 -7.44 15.31 -1.71
N LEU A 164 -8.58 15.82 -2.17
CA LEU A 164 -9.89 15.21 -1.96
C LEU A 164 -10.12 13.99 -2.85
N THR A 165 -9.27 13.79 -3.85
CA THR A 165 -9.30 12.63 -4.74
C THR A 165 -8.09 11.73 -4.48
N PHE A 166 -8.34 10.45 -4.35
CA PHE A 166 -7.27 9.43 -4.22
C PHE A 166 -7.66 8.14 -4.91
N GLY A 167 -6.65 7.40 -5.36
CA GLY A 167 -6.82 6.10 -6.04
C GLY A 167 -6.24 4.96 -5.22
N VAL A 168 -6.92 3.81 -5.24
CA VAL A 168 -6.47 2.59 -4.55
C VAL A 168 -6.53 1.40 -5.51
N PRO A 169 -5.43 0.64 -5.67
CA PRO A 169 -5.43 -0.56 -6.47
C PRO A 169 -6.16 -1.70 -5.72
N ILE A 170 -7.07 -2.39 -6.40
CA ILE A 170 -7.91 -3.45 -5.83
C ILE A 170 -7.74 -4.82 -6.49
N GLY A 171 -6.95 -4.91 -7.55
CA GLY A 171 -6.69 -6.15 -8.27
C GLY A 171 -6.08 -5.91 -9.64
N THR A 172 -5.90 -6.98 -10.40
CA THR A 172 -5.40 -6.93 -11.79
C THR A 172 -6.42 -7.52 -12.75
N GLU A 173 -6.30 -7.21 -14.05
CA GLU A 173 -7.18 -7.73 -15.11
C GLU A 173 -7.11 -9.26 -15.29
N GLU A 174 -6.08 -9.91 -14.72
CA GLU A 174 -5.92 -11.36 -14.73
C GLU A 174 -6.72 -12.06 -13.64
N MET A 175 -7.12 -11.32 -12.60
CA MET A 175 -7.94 -11.86 -11.51
C MET A 175 -9.39 -12.10 -11.95
N ASP A 176 -10.05 -13.04 -11.26
CA ASP A 176 -11.48 -13.25 -11.41
C ASP A 176 -12.25 -11.96 -11.04
N PRO A 177 -13.17 -11.47 -11.89
CA PRO A 177 -13.98 -10.29 -11.59
C PRO A 177 -14.73 -10.35 -10.25
N LYS A 178 -15.13 -11.55 -9.79
CA LYS A 178 -15.78 -11.75 -8.49
C LYS A 178 -14.85 -11.39 -7.33
N LEU A 179 -13.58 -11.85 -7.39
CA LEU A 179 -12.58 -11.56 -6.35
C LEU A 179 -12.21 -10.08 -6.31
N VAL A 180 -12.13 -9.43 -7.47
CA VAL A 180 -11.88 -7.98 -7.54
C VAL A 180 -13.08 -7.20 -6.99
N ALA A 181 -14.31 -7.62 -7.27
CA ALA A 181 -15.51 -6.99 -6.75
C ALA A 181 -15.63 -7.15 -5.22
N GLU A 182 -15.21 -8.29 -4.69
CA GLU A 182 -15.15 -8.52 -3.24
C GLU A 182 -14.09 -7.63 -2.58
N ASN A 183 -12.89 -7.56 -3.15
CA ASN A 183 -11.86 -6.61 -2.70
C ASN A 183 -12.39 -5.16 -2.67
N ALA A 184 -13.13 -4.75 -3.73
CA ALA A 184 -13.72 -3.42 -3.81
C ALA A 184 -14.76 -3.19 -2.71
N ARG A 185 -15.64 -4.17 -2.48
CA ARG A 185 -16.70 -4.11 -1.46
C ARG A 185 -16.11 -3.95 -0.06
N GLU A 186 -15.19 -4.85 0.29
CA GLU A 186 -14.57 -4.84 1.62
C GLU A 186 -13.74 -3.57 1.86
N PHE A 187 -13.03 -3.10 0.83
CA PHE A 187 -12.32 -1.83 0.90
C PHE A 187 -13.28 -0.65 1.13
N LEU A 188 -14.39 -0.57 0.41
CA LEU A 188 -15.35 0.52 0.57
C LEU A 188 -16.03 0.47 1.96
N ASN A 189 -16.39 -0.70 2.45
CA ASN A 189 -16.95 -0.88 3.80
C ASN A 189 -15.95 -0.40 4.87
N TRP A 190 -14.69 -0.80 4.76
CA TRP A 190 -13.64 -0.32 5.64
C TRP A 190 -13.46 1.20 5.57
N LEU A 191 -13.44 1.78 4.36
CA LEU A 191 -13.27 3.21 4.14
C LEU A 191 -14.39 4.02 4.77
N PHE A 192 -15.65 3.59 4.62
CA PHE A 192 -16.81 4.26 5.21
C PHE A 192 -16.74 4.30 6.74
N ASN A 193 -16.19 3.27 7.37
CA ASN A 193 -16.00 3.25 8.81
C ASN A 193 -14.76 4.04 9.27
N ARG A 194 -13.83 4.32 8.37
CA ARG A 194 -12.55 4.94 8.70
C ARG A 194 -12.53 6.45 8.55
N ILE A 195 -13.27 7.00 7.60
CA ILE A 195 -13.35 8.45 7.36
C ILE A 195 -14.42 9.11 8.23
N PRO A 196 -14.15 10.29 8.81
CA PRO A 196 -15.17 11.08 9.48
C PRO A 196 -16.35 11.39 8.54
N GLY A 197 -17.57 11.23 9.07
CA GLY A 197 -18.80 11.37 8.28
C GLY A 197 -19.13 10.19 7.36
N GLY A 198 -18.29 9.15 7.33
CA GLY A 198 -18.59 7.91 6.64
C GLY A 198 -18.89 8.08 5.15
N ARG A 199 -19.89 7.34 4.68
CA ARG A 199 -20.34 7.40 3.27
C ARG A 199 -20.80 8.80 2.85
N GLN A 200 -21.30 9.60 3.77
CA GLN A 200 -21.80 10.96 3.46
C GLN A 200 -20.68 11.92 3.05
N SER A 201 -19.44 11.66 3.44
CA SER A 201 -18.26 12.45 3.06
C SER A 201 -17.75 12.15 1.65
N ILE A 202 -18.29 11.10 1.00
CA ILE A 202 -17.91 10.70 -0.35
C ILE A 202 -18.88 11.34 -1.35
N ASP A 203 -18.31 11.98 -2.37
CA ASP A 203 -19.06 12.54 -3.49
C ASP A 203 -19.31 11.49 -4.57
N SER A 204 -18.27 10.79 -4.98
CA SER A 204 -18.33 9.79 -6.04
C SER A 204 -17.21 8.76 -5.96
N VAL A 205 -17.48 7.55 -6.44
CA VAL A 205 -16.49 6.49 -6.58
C VAL A 205 -16.52 5.96 -8.01
N TYR A 206 -15.36 5.90 -8.61
CA TYR A 206 -15.19 5.38 -9.96
C TYR A 206 -14.32 4.12 -9.94
N LEU A 207 -14.67 3.18 -10.80
CA LEU A 207 -13.87 1.98 -11.09
C LEU A 207 -13.27 2.12 -12.48
N LYS A 208 -11.98 1.80 -12.62
CA LYS A 208 -11.28 1.78 -13.91
C LYS A 208 -10.13 0.77 -13.91
N LEU A 209 -9.69 0.38 -15.09
CA LEU A 209 -8.35 -0.17 -15.34
C LEU A 209 -7.37 0.98 -15.64
N THR A 210 -6.08 0.73 -15.49
CA THR A 210 -5.01 1.74 -15.63
C THR A 210 -5.18 2.63 -16.86
N MET A 211 -5.55 2.04 -18.03
CA MET A 211 -5.69 2.75 -19.30
C MET A 211 -7.09 2.68 -19.89
N SER A 212 -8.11 2.38 -19.08
CA SER A 212 -9.51 2.36 -19.51
C SER A 212 -10.27 3.63 -19.14
N ASN A 213 -11.44 3.80 -19.71
CA ASN A 213 -12.42 4.76 -19.21
C ASN A 213 -12.90 4.34 -17.82
N SER A 214 -13.25 5.33 -17.01
CA SER A 214 -13.81 5.10 -15.67
C SER A 214 -15.31 4.90 -15.72
N ILE A 215 -15.83 4.06 -14.82
CA ILE A 215 -17.26 3.85 -14.62
C ILE A 215 -17.59 4.31 -13.21
N ARG A 216 -18.62 5.14 -13.07
CA ARG A 216 -19.12 5.55 -11.76
C ARG A 216 -19.90 4.41 -11.12
N ILE A 217 -19.57 4.09 -9.87
CA ILE A 217 -20.21 3.03 -9.07
C ILE A 217 -20.98 3.57 -7.87
N ILE A 218 -20.63 4.78 -7.41
CA ILE A 218 -21.33 5.56 -6.36
C ILE A 218 -21.42 7.01 -6.81
#